data_93d52f66990ae05b9bb5b13748f6be3c
#
_entry.id   93d52f66990ae05b9bb5b13748f6be3c
#
_cell.length_a   1.000
_cell.length_b   1.000
_cell.length_c   1.000
_cell.angle_alpha   90.00
_cell.angle_beta   90.00
_cell.angle_gamma   90.00
#
_symmetry.space_group_name_H-M   'P 1'
#
loop_
_entity.id
_entity.type
_entity.pdbx_description
1 polymer ?
#
loop_
_entity_poly.entity_id
_entity_poly.type
_entity_poly.pdbx_seq_one_letter_code
_entity_poly.pdbx_strand_id
1 'polypeptide(L)'
;MEYLTREELLGRNRNDAHEILENCAGKSIRDNFAFKVFDSAVKSNFGDKARIASVLDLGTARGAFVEKISAAGYLSVYGTDVDDYVRPDNKKLLKEFRTVDLSWDKIPWPDDHFDVVVAWCVLPHLENPFHCVREVRRVLKPGGIFIFTAPYLASKPSADYFVERKDFGSYRANNNHLVLFPSGVVKKSILKYFDLIDIEYHFRPKVFLGWKGPIRKWLYRLAKLMGRVWIKKLAERWAYNIVYVLR
;
A
#
# COMPACT_ATOMS: atom_id res chain seq x y z
N MET A 1 30.36 -13.84 -10.82
CA MET A 1 29.19 -13.07 -10.33
C MET A 1 29.11 -13.40 -8.85
N GLU A 2 29.43 -12.44 -7.98
CA GLU A 2 29.31 -12.64 -6.54
C GLU A 2 27.86 -12.41 -6.14
N TYR A 3 27.26 -13.41 -5.50
CA TYR A 3 25.93 -13.25 -4.91
C TYR A 3 26.07 -12.58 -3.55
N LEU A 4 25.25 -11.57 -3.28
CA LEU A 4 25.21 -10.93 -1.98
C LEU A 4 24.70 -11.93 -0.94
N THR A 5 25.30 -11.89 0.24
CA THR A 5 24.78 -12.61 1.42
C THR A 5 23.47 -11.97 1.87
N ARG A 6 22.68 -12.73 2.67
CA ARG A 6 21.46 -12.20 3.26
C ARG A 6 21.70 -10.95 4.11
N GLU A 7 22.80 -10.89 4.84
CA GLU A 7 23.18 -9.73 5.66
C GLU A 7 23.48 -8.47 4.83
N GLU A 8 24.18 -8.65 3.71
CA GLU A 8 24.46 -7.57 2.76
C GLU A 8 23.19 -7.04 2.11
N LEU A 9 22.25 -7.94 1.75
CA LEU A 9 20.93 -7.57 1.22
C LEU A 9 20.10 -6.83 2.26
N LEU A 10 20.06 -7.30 3.50
CA LEU A 10 19.39 -6.61 4.61
C LEU A 10 20.00 -5.23 4.88
N GLY A 11 21.33 -5.12 4.85
CA GLY A 11 22.02 -3.85 5.00
C GLY A 11 21.65 -2.84 3.91
N ARG A 12 21.56 -3.31 2.65
CA ARG A 12 21.10 -2.46 1.52
C ARG A 12 19.64 -2.07 1.68
N ASN A 13 18.75 -3.01 1.98
CA ASN A 13 17.32 -2.74 2.17
C ASN A 13 17.08 -1.73 3.30
N ARG A 14 17.85 -1.80 4.39
CA ARG A 14 17.81 -0.81 5.49
C ARG A 14 18.27 0.58 5.04
N ASN A 15 19.38 0.66 4.30
CA ASN A 15 19.90 1.92 3.80
C ASN A 15 18.94 2.56 2.79
N ASP A 16 18.38 1.77 1.86
CA ASP A 16 17.38 2.24 0.89
C ASP A 16 16.10 2.71 1.58
N ALA A 17 15.63 1.97 2.59
CA ALA A 17 14.48 2.38 3.40
C ALA A 17 14.75 3.69 4.14
N HIS A 18 15.96 3.88 4.69
CA HIS A 18 16.35 5.11 5.37
C HIS A 18 16.36 6.31 4.41
N GLU A 19 16.96 6.16 3.24
CA GLU A 19 16.98 7.22 2.21
C GLU A 19 15.57 7.57 1.72
N ILE A 20 14.70 6.57 1.54
CA ILE A 20 13.30 6.78 1.16
C ILE A 20 12.53 7.50 2.26
N LEU A 21 12.73 7.12 3.52
CA LEU A 21 12.08 7.77 4.66
C LEU A 21 12.50 9.23 4.81
N GLU A 22 13.73 9.56 4.51
CA GLU A 22 14.22 10.95 4.49
C GLU A 22 13.60 11.74 3.33
N ASN A 23 13.57 11.16 2.13
CA ASN A 23 13.11 11.81 0.91
C ASN A 23 11.58 11.78 0.73
N CYS A 24 10.90 10.74 1.24
CA CYS A 24 9.47 10.51 1.09
C CYS A 24 8.64 10.85 2.32
N ALA A 25 9.24 11.53 3.33
CA ALA A 25 8.58 11.91 4.57
C ALA A 25 7.15 12.43 4.35
N GLY A 26 6.21 11.53 4.32
CA GLY A 26 4.79 11.81 4.44
C GLY A 26 4.03 12.19 3.17
N LYS A 27 4.50 11.92 1.94
CA LYS A 27 3.76 12.33 0.73
C LYS A 27 2.59 11.41 0.34
N SER A 28 2.66 10.10 0.54
CA SER A 28 1.60 9.16 0.11
C SER A 28 0.45 9.00 1.11
N ILE A 29 0.74 9.13 2.40
CA ILE A 29 -0.26 9.01 3.48
C ILE A 29 -0.87 10.37 3.85
N ARG A 30 -0.25 11.50 3.45
CA ARG A 30 -0.79 12.87 3.65
C ARG A 30 -2.14 13.07 3.00
N ASP A 31 -2.39 12.43 1.88
CA ASP A 31 -3.72 12.42 1.30
C ASP A 31 -4.55 11.40 2.08
N ASN A 32 -5.65 11.81 2.69
CA ASN A 32 -6.57 10.95 3.43
C ASN A 32 -7.15 9.77 2.60
N PHE A 33 -6.58 9.46 1.45
CA PHE A 33 -7.07 8.44 0.54
C PHE A 33 -6.88 7.02 1.09
N ALA A 34 -5.67 6.67 1.53
CA ALA A 34 -5.38 5.37 2.12
C ALA A 34 -6.28 5.11 3.33
N PHE A 35 -6.39 6.10 4.21
CA PHE A 35 -7.30 6.03 5.35
C PHE A 35 -8.77 5.85 4.95
N LYS A 36 -9.26 6.58 3.94
CA LYS A 36 -10.65 6.46 3.46
C LYS A 36 -10.95 5.07 2.91
N VAL A 37 -10.03 4.52 2.12
CA VAL A 37 -10.18 3.16 1.58
C VAL A 37 -10.20 2.15 2.72
N PHE A 38 -9.24 2.24 3.64
CA PHE A 38 -9.17 1.39 4.82
C PHE A 38 -10.44 1.47 5.66
N ASP A 39 -10.83 2.66 6.12
CA ASP A 39 -11.98 2.87 7.00
C ASP A 39 -13.29 2.39 6.35
N SER A 40 -13.46 2.62 5.05
CA SER A 40 -14.62 2.12 4.29
C SER A 40 -14.63 0.60 4.21
N ALA A 41 -13.49 -0.03 3.88
CA ALA A 41 -13.39 -1.47 3.75
C ALA A 41 -13.61 -2.17 5.10
N VAL A 42 -12.99 -1.66 6.17
CA VAL A 42 -13.12 -2.25 7.52
C VAL A 42 -14.55 -2.11 8.03
N LYS A 43 -15.18 -0.95 7.88
CA LYS A 43 -16.58 -0.74 8.27
C LYS A 43 -17.54 -1.63 7.48
N SER A 44 -17.33 -1.76 6.17
CA SER A 44 -18.17 -2.61 5.32
C SER A 44 -18.06 -4.09 5.67
N ASN A 45 -16.88 -4.55 6.13
CA ASN A 45 -16.63 -5.96 6.44
C ASN A 45 -16.97 -6.32 7.88
N PHE A 46 -16.75 -5.43 8.85
CA PHE A 46 -16.87 -5.71 10.28
C PHE A 46 -17.99 -4.94 10.99
N GLY A 47 -18.67 -3.99 10.33
CA GLY A 47 -19.78 -3.22 10.91
C GLY A 47 -19.37 -2.53 12.21
N ASP A 48 -20.17 -2.77 13.28
CA ASP A 48 -19.94 -2.18 14.61
C ASP A 48 -18.63 -2.64 15.26
N LYS A 49 -18.10 -3.81 14.85
CA LYS A 49 -16.83 -4.34 15.33
C LYS A 49 -15.60 -3.70 14.66
N ALA A 50 -15.79 -2.81 13.69
CA ALA A 50 -14.70 -2.20 12.93
C ALA A 50 -13.60 -1.59 13.81
N ARG A 51 -13.98 -0.88 14.89
CA ARG A 51 -13.04 -0.16 15.77
C ARG A 51 -12.21 -1.06 16.70
N ILE A 52 -12.68 -2.26 16.96
CA ILE A 52 -11.98 -3.25 17.79
C ILE A 52 -11.22 -4.29 16.97
N ALA A 53 -11.33 -4.23 15.63
CA ALA A 53 -10.58 -5.10 14.74
C ALA A 53 -9.07 -4.98 14.98
N SER A 54 -8.37 -6.13 15.00
CA SER A 54 -6.93 -6.18 15.08
C SER A 54 -6.31 -5.87 13.72
N VAL A 55 -5.50 -4.82 13.65
CA VAL A 55 -4.92 -4.29 12.41
C VAL A 55 -3.40 -4.43 12.44
N LEU A 56 -2.80 -5.08 11.44
CA LEU A 56 -1.36 -5.10 11.23
C LEU A 56 -0.98 -4.18 10.08
N ASP A 57 -0.08 -3.23 10.33
CA ASP A 57 0.52 -2.35 9.33
C ASP A 57 1.91 -2.88 8.94
N LEU A 58 2.03 -3.43 7.73
CA LEU A 58 3.29 -3.90 7.16
C LEU A 58 4.03 -2.71 6.56
N GLY A 59 5.33 -2.59 6.87
CA GLY A 59 6.11 -1.44 6.48
C GLY A 59 5.61 -0.16 7.16
N THR A 60 5.54 -0.19 8.49
CA THR A 60 4.98 0.88 9.33
C THR A 60 5.71 2.22 9.16
N ALA A 61 6.98 2.19 8.75
CA ALA A 61 7.81 3.37 8.54
C ALA A 61 7.80 4.30 9.78
N ARG A 62 7.52 5.58 9.60
CA ARG A 62 7.43 6.55 10.71
C ARG A 62 6.09 6.50 11.48
N GLY A 63 5.18 5.57 11.16
CA GLY A 63 3.90 5.40 11.86
C GLY A 63 2.81 6.39 11.46
N ALA A 64 2.91 7.05 10.30
CA ALA A 64 1.92 8.05 9.89
C ALA A 64 0.52 7.46 9.60
N PHE A 65 0.45 6.21 9.17
CA PHE A 65 -0.83 5.51 9.00
C PHE A 65 -1.40 5.11 10.37
N VAL A 66 -0.56 4.61 11.27
CA VAL A 66 -0.90 4.27 12.66
C VAL A 66 -1.53 5.47 13.37
N GLU A 67 -0.89 6.66 13.29
CA GLU A 67 -1.41 7.90 13.84
C GLU A 67 -2.84 8.19 13.36
N LYS A 68 -3.09 8.06 12.05
CA LYS A 68 -4.41 8.33 11.45
C LYS A 68 -5.50 7.38 11.92
N ILE A 69 -5.22 6.06 11.92
CA ILE A 69 -6.23 5.08 12.33
C ILE A 69 -6.48 5.11 13.83
N SER A 70 -5.45 5.35 14.65
CA SER A 70 -5.60 5.52 16.09
C SER A 70 -6.43 6.78 16.43
N ALA A 71 -6.17 7.90 15.77
CA ALA A 71 -6.99 9.12 15.91
C ALA A 71 -8.46 8.90 15.49
N ALA A 72 -8.73 7.94 14.61
CA ALA A 72 -10.08 7.55 14.22
C ALA A 72 -10.71 6.50 15.15
N GLY A 73 -10.03 6.12 16.24
CA GLY A 73 -10.56 5.22 17.27
C GLY A 73 -10.30 3.73 17.03
N TYR A 74 -9.38 3.35 16.14
CA TYR A 74 -8.91 1.97 16.04
C TYR A 74 -7.96 1.67 17.20
N LEU A 75 -8.29 0.67 18.02
CA LEU A 75 -7.65 0.43 19.33
C LEU A 75 -6.60 -0.67 19.30
N SER A 76 -6.64 -1.56 18.32
CA SER A 76 -5.79 -2.74 18.25
C SER A 76 -4.89 -2.69 17.03
N VAL A 77 -3.89 -1.79 17.05
CA VAL A 77 -2.97 -1.54 15.94
C VAL A 77 -1.61 -2.15 16.27
N TYR A 78 -1.08 -2.91 15.34
CA TYR A 78 0.23 -3.56 15.36
C TYR A 78 1.04 -3.09 14.18
N GLY A 79 2.35 -3.08 14.31
CA GLY A 79 3.23 -2.64 13.25
C GLY A 79 4.44 -3.53 13.05
N THR A 80 4.95 -3.57 11.81
CA THR A 80 6.23 -4.21 11.52
C THR A 80 6.96 -3.50 10.38
N ASP A 81 8.29 -3.53 10.44
CA ASP A 81 9.17 -3.03 9.40
C ASP A 81 10.50 -3.78 9.45
N VAL A 82 11.38 -3.58 8.46
CA VAL A 82 12.72 -4.18 8.43
C VAL A 82 13.62 -3.62 9.55
N ASP A 83 13.33 -2.41 10.03
CA ASP A 83 14.00 -1.79 11.17
C ASP A 83 13.02 -0.87 11.94
N ASP A 84 13.44 -0.36 13.11
CA ASP A 84 12.59 0.49 13.94
C ASP A 84 12.69 1.97 13.54
N TYR A 85 11.90 2.35 12.54
CA TYR A 85 11.77 3.74 12.06
C TYR A 85 10.63 4.51 12.72
N VAL A 86 9.83 3.86 13.56
CA VAL A 86 8.60 4.44 14.11
C VAL A 86 8.93 5.60 15.05
N ARG A 87 8.29 6.75 14.83
CA ARG A 87 8.43 7.89 15.75
C ARG A 87 7.99 7.51 17.17
N PRO A 88 8.68 7.98 18.22
CA PRO A 88 8.34 7.63 19.61
C PRO A 88 6.86 7.84 19.95
N ASP A 89 6.25 8.93 19.49
CA ASP A 89 4.84 9.21 19.77
C ASP A 89 3.89 8.27 19.04
N ASN A 90 4.20 7.89 17.79
CA ASN A 90 3.42 6.93 17.04
C ASN A 90 3.61 5.50 17.56
N LYS A 91 4.78 5.19 18.12
CA LYS A 91 5.07 3.89 18.73
C LYS A 91 4.18 3.61 19.94
N LYS A 92 3.85 4.63 20.71
CA LYS A 92 2.92 4.55 21.86
C LYS A 92 1.49 4.17 21.47
N LEU A 93 1.12 4.39 20.19
CA LEU A 93 -0.19 4.07 19.64
C LEU A 93 -0.30 2.60 19.17
N LEU A 94 0.84 1.91 19.04
CA LEU A 94 0.90 0.50 18.69
C LEU A 94 0.72 -0.37 19.92
N LYS A 95 -0.05 -1.45 19.83
CA LYS A 95 -0.05 -2.51 20.82
C LYS A 95 1.28 -3.25 20.86
N GLU A 96 1.85 -3.46 19.68
CA GLU A 96 3.14 -4.12 19.52
C GLU A 96 3.78 -3.71 18.20
N PHE A 97 5.10 -3.60 18.19
CA PHE A 97 5.93 -3.43 17.02
C PHE A 97 7.03 -4.49 17.00
N ARG A 98 7.23 -5.14 15.85
CA ARG A 98 8.29 -6.13 15.65
C ARG A 98 9.05 -5.87 14.37
N THR A 99 10.37 -5.99 14.41
CA THR A 99 11.21 -5.94 13.20
C THR A 99 11.20 -7.29 12.51
N VAL A 100 11.06 -7.28 11.16
CA VAL A 100 11.06 -8.48 10.33
C VAL A 100 11.43 -8.15 8.90
N ASP A 101 12.20 -9.00 8.24
CA ASP A 101 12.38 -8.96 6.80
C ASP A 101 11.22 -9.69 6.09
N LEU A 102 10.28 -8.90 5.59
CA LEU A 102 9.08 -9.41 4.92
C LEU A 102 9.38 -10.20 3.62
N SER A 103 10.60 -10.10 3.08
CA SER A 103 11.01 -10.86 1.91
C SER A 103 11.27 -12.33 2.23
N TRP A 104 11.73 -12.65 3.47
CA TRP A 104 12.25 -13.97 3.80
C TRP A 104 11.75 -14.56 5.11
N ASP A 105 11.45 -13.72 6.10
CA ASP A 105 11.08 -14.18 7.44
C ASP A 105 9.56 -14.34 7.57
N LYS A 106 9.16 -15.20 8.49
CA LYS A 106 7.77 -15.29 8.90
C LYS A 106 7.33 -14.00 9.58
N ILE A 107 6.14 -13.52 9.27
CA ILE A 107 5.49 -12.47 10.04
C ILE A 107 5.37 -12.95 11.49
N PRO A 108 5.95 -12.23 12.48
CA PRO A 108 6.21 -12.76 13.83
C PRO A 108 4.96 -12.80 14.72
N TRP A 109 3.83 -13.18 14.19
CA TRP A 109 2.57 -13.44 14.89
C TRP A 109 1.99 -14.80 14.50
N PRO A 110 1.12 -15.39 15.37
CA PRO A 110 0.47 -16.67 15.09
C PRO A 110 -0.42 -16.64 13.85
N ASP A 111 -0.83 -17.81 13.41
CA ASP A 111 -1.88 -17.98 12.42
C ASP A 111 -3.20 -17.39 12.93
N ASP A 112 -4.05 -16.90 12.02
CA ASP A 112 -5.39 -16.40 12.33
C ASP A 112 -5.43 -15.30 13.44
N HIS A 113 -4.43 -14.41 13.46
CA HIS A 113 -4.28 -13.40 14.51
C HIS A 113 -4.96 -12.07 14.20
N PHE A 114 -4.93 -11.63 12.93
CA PHE A 114 -5.39 -10.30 12.53
C PHE A 114 -6.72 -10.34 11.79
N ASP A 115 -7.56 -9.35 12.06
CA ASP A 115 -8.78 -9.10 11.28
C ASP A 115 -8.44 -8.34 9.98
N VAL A 116 -7.42 -7.48 10.02
CA VAL A 116 -7.00 -6.65 8.89
C VAL A 116 -5.49 -6.62 8.79
N VAL A 117 -4.94 -6.80 7.59
CA VAL A 117 -3.55 -6.52 7.28
C VAL A 117 -3.50 -5.46 6.18
N VAL A 118 -2.64 -4.46 6.34
CA VAL A 118 -2.40 -3.43 5.32
C VAL A 118 -0.93 -3.40 4.89
N ALA A 119 -0.69 -3.09 3.60
CA ALA A 119 0.65 -2.93 3.03
C ALA A 119 0.66 -1.72 2.07
N TRP A 120 0.94 -0.53 2.60
CA TRP A 120 0.94 0.70 1.82
C TRP A 120 2.28 0.91 1.12
N CYS A 121 2.34 0.59 -0.18
CA CYS A 121 3.56 0.65 -0.99
C CYS A 121 4.70 -0.23 -0.46
N VAL A 122 4.41 -1.42 0.04
CA VAL A 122 5.40 -2.36 0.58
C VAL A 122 5.80 -3.42 -0.45
N LEU A 123 4.82 -4.14 -1.00
CA LEU A 123 5.09 -5.29 -1.86
C LEU A 123 6.03 -5.00 -3.05
N PRO A 124 5.97 -3.82 -3.71
CA PRO A 124 6.90 -3.51 -4.79
C PRO A 124 8.37 -3.41 -4.39
N HIS A 125 8.66 -3.20 -3.11
CA HIS A 125 10.01 -3.06 -2.58
C HIS A 125 10.63 -4.38 -2.09
N LEU A 126 9.83 -5.44 -1.97
CA LEU A 126 10.29 -6.73 -1.47
C LEU A 126 10.93 -7.54 -2.59
N GLU A 127 12.02 -8.24 -2.28
CA GLU A 127 12.65 -9.20 -3.21
C GLU A 127 11.75 -10.42 -3.42
N ASN A 128 11.02 -10.85 -2.40
CA ASN A 128 10.08 -11.97 -2.49
C ASN A 128 8.68 -11.57 -1.97
N PRO A 129 7.95 -10.71 -2.69
CA PRO A 129 6.63 -10.25 -2.26
C PRO A 129 5.61 -11.39 -2.16
N PHE A 130 5.79 -12.48 -2.88
CA PHE A 130 4.88 -13.61 -2.83
C PHE A 130 5.06 -14.48 -1.57
N HIS A 131 6.24 -14.46 -0.95
CA HIS A 131 6.42 -14.97 0.41
C HIS A 131 5.59 -14.15 1.41
N CYS A 132 5.74 -12.84 1.38
CA CYS A 132 4.97 -11.92 2.22
C CYS A 132 3.45 -12.14 2.06
N VAL A 133 2.94 -12.29 0.84
CA VAL A 133 1.52 -12.55 0.57
C VAL A 133 1.04 -13.86 1.21
N ARG A 134 1.85 -14.94 1.19
CA ARG A 134 1.52 -16.20 1.87
C ARG A 134 1.50 -16.04 3.40
N GLU A 135 2.44 -15.29 3.95
CA GLU A 135 2.49 -14.98 5.37
C GLU A 135 1.30 -14.09 5.80
N VAL A 136 0.93 -13.11 4.97
CA VAL A 136 -0.31 -12.33 5.20
C VAL A 136 -1.52 -13.26 5.28
N ARG A 137 -1.64 -14.22 4.33
CA ARG A 137 -2.75 -15.19 4.35
C ARG A 137 -2.73 -16.05 5.61
N ARG A 138 -1.56 -16.42 6.10
CA ARG A 138 -1.40 -17.21 7.33
C ARG A 138 -1.84 -16.45 8.57
N VAL A 139 -1.42 -15.18 8.72
CA VAL A 139 -1.72 -14.39 9.94
C VAL A 139 -3.12 -13.77 9.93
N LEU A 140 -3.80 -13.74 8.78
CA LEU A 140 -5.18 -13.26 8.69
C LEU A 140 -6.17 -14.32 9.16
N LYS A 141 -7.10 -13.91 10.00
CA LYS A 141 -8.26 -14.72 10.40
C LYS A 141 -9.11 -15.11 9.18
N PRO A 142 -9.86 -16.23 9.25
CA PRO A 142 -10.90 -16.50 8.28
C PRO A 142 -11.89 -15.32 8.17
N GLY A 143 -12.10 -14.82 6.95
CA GLY A 143 -12.93 -13.63 6.69
C GLY A 143 -12.23 -12.30 6.97
N GLY A 144 -10.96 -12.30 7.37
CA GLY A 144 -10.13 -11.10 7.48
C GLY A 144 -9.84 -10.46 6.12
N ILE A 145 -9.43 -9.20 6.10
CA ILE A 145 -9.18 -8.45 4.87
C ILE A 145 -7.71 -8.04 4.74
N PHE A 146 -7.20 -8.12 3.51
CA PHE A 146 -5.89 -7.63 3.11
C PHE A 146 -6.03 -6.43 2.19
N ILE A 147 -5.38 -5.31 2.51
CA ILE A 147 -5.38 -4.09 1.69
C ILE A 147 -3.95 -3.76 1.32
N PHE A 148 -3.65 -3.69 0.02
CA PHE A 148 -2.32 -3.29 -0.41
C PHE A 148 -2.36 -2.33 -1.60
N THR A 149 -1.28 -1.56 -1.76
CA THR A 149 -1.09 -0.68 -2.90
C THR A 149 0.08 -1.11 -3.77
N ALA A 150 -0.06 -0.85 -5.07
CA ALA A 150 1.02 -0.98 -6.04
C ALA A 150 0.97 0.18 -7.04
N PRO A 151 2.09 0.51 -7.73
CA PRO A 151 2.08 1.44 -8.85
C PRO A 151 1.13 0.96 -9.96
N TYR A 152 0.29 1.86 -10.47
CA TYR A 152 -0.66 1.51 -11.52
C TYR A 152 -0.05 1.75 -12.90
N LEU A 153 0.32 0.67 -13.59
CA LEU A 153 1.05 0.71 -14.85
C LEU A 153 0.17 0.99 -16.07
N ALA A 154 -1.12 0.68 -16.01
CA ALA A 154 -2.05 0.83 -17.13
C ALA A 154 -2.68 2.23 -17.23
N SER A 155 -2.31 3.17 -16.36
CA SER A 155 -2.79 4.54 -16.46
C SER A 155 -2.20 5.28 -17.66
N LYS A 156 -2.91 6.29 -18.14
CA LYS A 156 -2.40 7.11 -19.25
C LYS A 156 -1.02 7.73 -18.96
N PRO A 157 -0.75 8.32 -17.77
CA PRO A 157 0.59 8.84 -17.48
C PRO A 157 1.70 7.76 -17.49
N SER A 158 1.40 6.55 -17.01
CA SER A 158 2.37 5.44 -17.03
C SER A 158 2.61 4.94 -18.44
N ALA A 159 1.55 4.83 -19.24
CA ALA A 159 1.63 4.42 -20.66
C ALA A 159 2.39 5.45 -21.50
N ASP A 160 2.08 6.74 -21.36
CA ASP A 160 2.77 7.82 -22.08
C ASP A 160 4.27 7.81 -21.72
N TYR A 161 4.60 7.67 -20.43
CA TYR A 161 5.99 7.60 -19.98
C TYR A 161 6.73 6.39 -20.56
N PHE A 162 6.07 5.21 -20.58
CA PHE A 162 6.65 4.00 -21.16
C PHE A 162 6.92 4.15 -22.67
N VAL A 163 5.99 4.75 -23.41
CA VAL A 163 6.17 4.98 -24.86
C VAL A 163 7.35 5.91 -25.12
N GLU A 164 7.49 6.99 -24.34
CA GLU A 164 8.55 8.00 -24.52
C GLU A 164 9.93 7.50 -24.03
N ARG A 165 9.98 6.81 -22.91
CA ARG A 165 11.23 6.50 -22.19
C ARG A 165 11.61 5.02 -22.24
N LYS A 166 10.71 4.14 -22.72
CA LYS A 166 10.88 2.68 -22.73
C LYS A 166 11.11 2.10 -21.31
N ASP A 167 10.57 2.79 -20.31
CA ASP A 167 10.71 2.46 -18.90
C ASP A 167 9.43 2.83 -18.13
N PHE A 168 9.26 2.32 -16.92
CA PHE A 168 8.17 2.69 -16.04
C PHE A 168 8.60 3.75 -15.03
N GLY A 169 7.94 4.90 -15.02
CA GLY A 169 8.30 6.03 -14.16
C GLY A 169 8.35 5.73 -12.66
N SER A 170 7.63 4.69 -12.21
CA SER A 170 7.66 4.20 -10.83
C SER A 170 8.77 3.19 -10.56
N TYR A 171 9.56 2.79 -11.56
CA TYR A 171 10.61 1.76 -11.48
C TYR A 171 11.96 2.25 -11.98
N ARG A 172 12.18 3.57 -11.96
CA ARG A 172 13.46 4.16 -12.33
C ARG A 172 14.56 3.78 -11.35
N ALA A 173 15.80 3.78 -11.82
CA ALA A 173 16.98 3.42 -11.02
C ALA A 173 17.17 4.20 -9.71
N ASN A 174 16.52 5.35 -9.58
CA ASN A 174 16.54 6.17 -8.36
C ASN A 174 15.37 5.89 -7.39
N ASN A 175 14.66 4.81 -7.58
CA ASN A 175 13.72 4.29 -6.59
C ASN A 175 13.95 2.77 -6.43
N ASN A 176 13.55 2.23 -5.30
CA ASN A 176 13.78 0.83 -4.96
C ASN A 176 12.56 -0.07 -5.19
N HIS A 177 11.71 0.23 -6.17
CA HIS A 177 10.70 -0.71 -6.61
C HIS A 177 11.37 -1.83 -7.42
N LEU A 178 11.26 -3.07 -6.94
CA LEU A 178 11.89 -4.25 -7.52
C LEU A 178 10.92 -5.07 -8.38
N VAL A 179 9.65 -5.13 -7.99
CA VAL A 179 8.67 -6.04 -8.60
C VAL A 179 7.47 -5.30 -9.17
N LEU A 180 7.18 -5.57 -10.44
CA LEU A 180 6.01 -5.08 -11.15
C LEU A 180 4.76 -5.90 -10.77
N PHE A 181 3.62 -5.19 -10.56
CA PHE A 181 2.32 -5.80 -10.29
C PHE A 181 1.28 -5.51 -11.40
N PRO A 182 1.49 -5.97 -12.64
CA PRO A 182 0.44 -5.96 -13.65
C PRO A 182 -0.74 -6.83 -13.19
N SER A 183 -1.95 -6.52 -13.67
CA SER A 183 -3.17 -7.24 -13.27
C SER A 183 -3.09 -8.75 -13.48
N GLY A 184 -2.39 -9.20 -14.52
CA GLY A 184 -2.16 -10.63 -14.77
C GLY A 184 -1.29 -11.30 -13.71
N VAL A 185 -0.26 -10.61 -13.19
CA VAL A 185 0.56 -11.10 -12.08
C VAL A 185 -0.27 -11.17 -10.81
N VAL A 186 -1.01 -10.10 -10.48
CA VAL A 186 -1.90 -10.08 -9.30
C VAL A 186 -2.89 -11.25 -9.33
N LYS A 187 -3.55 -11.48 -10.48
CA LYS A 187 -4.49 -12.60 -10.64
C LYS A 187 -3.83 -13.97 -10.41
N LYS A 188 -2.63 -14.19 -10.94
CA LYS A 188 -1.95 -15.49 -10.88
C LYS A 188 -1.27 -15.75 -9.53
N SER A 189 -0.84 -14.72 -8.82
CA SER A 189 0.00 -14.87 -7.62
C SER A 189 -0.71 -14.50 -6.32
N ILE A 190 -1.56 -13.49 -6.33
CA ILE A 190 -2.22 -12.98 -5.12
C ILE A 190 -3.66 -13.49 -5.03
N LEU A 191 -4.46 -13.33 -6.10
CA LEU A 191 -5.88 -13.71 -6.08
C LEU A 191 -6.12 -15.22 -6.05
N LYS A 192 -5.08 -16.06 -6.08
CA LYS A 192 -5.23 -17.49 -5.77
C LYS A 192 -5.35 -17.77 -4.26
N TYR A 193 -5.01 -16.80 -3.41
CA TYR A 193 -5.08 -16.90 -1.94
C TYR A 193 -6.21 -16.05 -1.36
N PHE A 194 -6.75 -15.12 -2.15
CA PHE A 194 -7.71 -14.10 -1.71
C PHE A 194 -8.78 -13.85 -2.76
N ASP A 195 -10.00 -13.59 -2.30
CA ASP A 195 -11.08 -13.07 -3.12
C ASP A 195 -10.98 -11.55 -3.25
N LEU A 196 -11.19 -11.03 -4.46
CA LEU A 196 -11.19 -9.60 -4.71
C LEU A 196 -12.50 -8.97 -4.25
N ILE A 197 -12.45 -8.07 -3.26
CA ILE A 197 -13.62 -7.30 -2.80
C ILE A 197 -13.80 -6.03 -3.62
N ASP A 198 -12.72 -5.21 -3.73
CA ASP A 198 -12.77 -3.94 -4.43
C ASP A 198 -11.40 -3.52 -4.96
N ILE A 199 -11.43 -2.62 -5.95
CA ILE A 199 -10.26 -1.94 -6.48
C ILE A 199 -10.52 -0.44 -6.42
N GLU A 200 -9.60 0.30 -5.80
CA GLU A 200 -9.64 1.76 -5.77
C GLU A 200 -8.40 2.35 -6.45
N TYR A 201 -8.58 3.51 -7.07
CA TYR A 201 -7.55 4.18 -7.86
C TYR A 201 -7.14 5.49 -7.21
N HIS A 202 -5.88 5.61 -6.82
CA HIS A 202 -5.32 6.84 -6.27
C HIS A 202 -4.72 7.70 -7.37
N PHE A 203 -5.29 8.89 -7.58
CA PHE A 203 -4.72 9.89 -8.47
C PHE A 203 -4.44 11.19 -7.72
N ARG A 204 -3.36 11.88 -8.09
CA ARG A 204 -3.00 13.16 -7.47
C ARG A 204 -3.69 14.31 -8.20
N PRO A 205 -4.39 15.20 -7.48
CA PRO A 205 -5.02 16.39 -8.08
C PRO A 205 -4.05 17.28 -8.88
N LYS A 206 -2.74 17.25 -8.55
CA LYS A 206 -1.69 17.98 -9.29
C LYS A 206 -1.58 17.59 -10.78
N VAL A 207 -2.03 16.40 -11.17
CA VAL A 207 -2.13 16.00 -12.58
C VAL A 207 -3.06 16.93 -13.38
N PHE A 208 -3.95 17.63 -12.68
CA PHE A 208 -4.85 18.62 -13.26
C PHE A 208 -4.28 20.04 -13.31
N LEU A 209 -3.05 20.28 -12.82
CA LEU A 209 -2.44 21.62 -12.73
C LEU A 209 -1.60 22.00 -13.96
N GLY A 210 -1.38 21.11 -14.95
CA GLY A 210 -0.77 21.47 -16.22
C GLY A 210 -1.71 22.27 -17.12
N TRP A 211 -1.30 22.64 -18.35
CA TRP A 211 -2.08 23.42 -19.32
C TRP A 211 -3.55 22.96 -19.48
N LYS A 212 -3.82 21.65 -19.41
CA LYS A 212 -5.18 21.08 -19.45
C LYS A 212 -5.84 21.01 -18.05
N GLY A 213 -5.24 21.60 -17.03
CA GLY A 213 -5.70 21.54 -15.65
C GLY A 213 -7.13 22.04 -15.41
N PRO A 214 -7.55 23.19 -15.96
CA PRO A 214 -8.92 23.70 -15.81
C PRO A 214 -9.97 22.73 -16.39
N ILE A 215 -9.72 22.20 -17.60
CA ILE A 215 -10.61 21.25 -18.27
C ILE A 215 -10.74 19.95 -17.48
N ARG A 216 -9.61 19.44 -16.95
CA ARG A 216 -9.63 18.22 -16.12
C ARG A 216 -10.34 18.43 -14.79
N LYS A 217 -10.18 19.60 -14.13
CA LYS A 217 -10.95 19.96 -12.94
C LYS A 217 -12.44 19.99 -13.23
N TRP A 218 -12.84 20.54 -14.34
CA TRP A 218 -14.24 20.58 -14.77
C TRP A 218 -14.77 19.16 -15.03
N LEU A 219 -14.03 18.33 -15.78
CA LEU A 219 -14.38 16.91 -16.01
C LEU A 219 -14.51 16.13 -14.70
N TYR A 220 -13.62 16.37 -13.72
CA TYR A 220 -13.73 15.74 -12.41
C TYR A 220 -14.98 16.18 -11.64
N ARG A 221 -15.32 17.47 -11.68
CA ARG A 221 -16.55 17.98 -11.09
C ARG A 221 -17.78 17.37 -11.74
N LEU A 222 -17.78 17.30 -13.07
CA LEU A 222 -18.86 16.67 -13.84
C LEU A 222 -18.99 15.17 -13.50
N ALA A 223 -17.89 14.44 -13.47
CA ALA A 223 -17.88 13.03 -13.08
C ALA A 223 -18.41 12.83 -11.64
N LYS A 224 -18.14 13.77 -10.74
CA LYS A 224 -18.68 13.73 -9.38
C LYS A 224 -20.22 13.89 -9.37
N LEU A 225 -20.77 14.69 -10.27
CA LEU A 225 -22.22 14.82 -10.46
C LEU A 225 -22.83 13.57 -11.10
N MET A 226 -22.08 12.87 -11.96
CA MET A 226 -22.53 11.67 -12.66
C MET A 226 -22.40 10.37 -11.84
N GLY A 227 -21.87 10.45 -10.62
CA GLY A 227 -21.84 9.35 -9.67
C GLY A 227 -20.52 8.55 -9.63
N ARG A 228 -20.46 7.61 -8.66
CA ARG A 228 -19.23 6.86 -8.29
C ARG A 228 -18.57 6.12 -9.46
N VAL A 229 -19.35 5.56 -10.38
CA VAL A 229 -18.84 4.79 -11.54
C VAL A 229 -17.98 5.66 -12.46
N TRP A 230 -18.43 6.87 -12.76
CA TRP A 230 -17.68 7.80 -13.64
C TRP A 230 -16.44 8.35 -12.96
N ILE A 231 -16.50 8.60 -11.64
CA ILE A 231 -15.31 8.98 -10.86
C ILE A 231 -14.27 7.87 -10.93
N LYS A 232 -14.68 6.61 -10.75
CA LYS A 232 -13.79 5.45 -10.78
C LYS A 232 -13.12 5.29 -12.15
N LYS A 233 -13.87 5.42 -13.26
CA LYS A 233 -13.31 5.40 -14.62
C LYS A 233 -12.31 6.54 -14.88
N LEU A 234 -12.61 7.75 -14.39
CA LEU A 234 -11.71 8.88 -14.53
C LEU A 234 -10.45 8.69 -13.67
N ALA A 235 -10.62 8.20 -12.45
CA ALA A 235 -9.52 7.88 -11.53
C ALA A 235 -8.63 6.79 -12.12
N GLU A 236 -9.18 5.70 -12.64
CA GLU A 236 -8.45 4.64 -13.33
C GLU A 236 -7.56 5.20 -14.45
N ARG A 237 -8.11 6.04 -15.32
CA ARG A 237 -7.35 6.60 -16.44
C ARG A 237 -6.12 7.42 -16.03
N TRP A 238 -6.13 8.03 -14.85
CA TRP A 238 -5.12 8.98 -14.39
C TRP A 238 -4.43 8.59 -13.07
N ALA A 239 -4.68 7.38 -12.59
CA ALA A 239 -4.12 6.91 -11.34
C ALA A 239 -2.60 6.74 -11.40
N TYR A 240 -1.95 6.96 -10.27
CA TYR A 240 -0.55 6.58 -10.04
C TYR A 240 -0.44 5.25 -9.31
N ASN A 241 -1.34 5.03 -8.37
CA ASN A 241 -1.39 3.80 -7.61
C ASN A 241 -2.77 3.17 -7.70
N ILE A 242 -2.79 1.85 -7.60
CA ILE A 242 -3.97 1.01 -7.47
C ILE A 242 -3.99 0.43 -6.05
N VAL A 243 -5.17 0.36 -5.45
CA VAL A 243 -5.39 -0.27 -4.15
C VAL A 243 -6.29 -1.47 -4.35
N TYR A 244 -5.84 -2.61 -3.86
CA TYR A 244 -6.61 -3.85 -3.83
C TYR A 244 -7.15 -4.07 -2.42
N VAL A 245 -8.44 -4.37 -2.32
CA VAL A 245 -9.10 -4.82 -1.09
C VAL A 245 -9.51 -6.27 -1.29
N LEU A 246 -8.97 -7.15 -0.47
CA LEU A 246 -9.03 -8.60 -0.63
C LEU A 246 -9.56 -9.29 0.64
N ARG A 247 -10.14 -10.48 0.50
CA ARG A 247 -10.59 -11.31 1.61
C ARG A 247 -10.27 -12.79 1.38
#